data_72d044ccc30ff9b00e7df78174adef5e
#
_entry.id   72d044ccc30ff9b00e7df78174adef5e
#
_cell.length_a   1.000
_cell.length_b   1.000
_cell.length_c   1.000
_cell.angle_alpha   90.00
_cell.angle_beta   90.00
_cell.angle_gamma   90.00
#
_symmetry.space_group_name_H-M   'P 1'
#
loop_
_entity.id
_entity.type
_entity.pdbx_description
1 polymer ?
#
loop_
_entity_poly.entity_id
_entity_poly.type
_entity_poly.pdbx_seq_one_letter_code
_entity_poly.pdbx_strand_id
1 'polypeptide(L)'
;MKKVLALILALIFAVSLCACNNGKNEQNKSDDNELPSNESASKAFPDDFSFALTWNVYGISSYDSETGKLVKTSDTANPEDYTTYCRLSDKDMEYVYNLIVALDVYSYPDVYDPQDGFFVPCDRLILTVRVNGEIKTIKAEHISDFKPANDEKGQLFIDTCEAIYDLLELTEEWMALPDYPTLYE
;
A
#
# COMPACT_ATOMS: atom_id res chain seq x y z
N MET A 1 -1.79 -22.11 6.45
CA MET A 1 -1.30 -21.07 5.57
C MET A 1 0.01 -20.41 6.01
N LYS A 2 0.37 -20.38 7.30
CA LYS A 2 1.66 -19.81 7.80
C LYS A 2 2.94 -20.51 7.34
N LYS A 3 2.87 -21.67 6.70
CA LYS A 3 4.05 -22.44 6.22
C LYS A 3 4.48 -22.15 4.79
N VAL A 4 3.65 -21.51 3.98
CA VAL A 4 3.96 -21.19 2.57
C VAL A 4 4.68 -19.84 2.47
N LEU A 5 4.39 -18.89 3.35
CA LEU A 5 5.03 -17.58 3.39
C LEU A 5 6.55 -17.66 3.74
N ALA A 6 6.94 -18.66 4.54
CA ALA A 6 8.33 -18.84 4.94
C ALA A 6 9.23 -19.35 3.80
N LEU A 7 8.67 -19.95 2.75
CA LEU A 7 9.44 -20.52 1.64
C LEU A 7 9.80 -19.48 0.56
N ILE A 8 9.00 -18.42 0.43
CA ILE A 8 9.23 -17.34 -0.56
C ILE A 8 10.34 -16.38 -0.10
N LEU A 9 10.47 -16.16 1.22
CA LEU A 9 11.52 -15.29 1.77
C LEU A 9 12.93 -15.87 1.66
N ALA A 10 13.08 -17.20 1.49
CA ALA A 10 14.38 -17.85 1.42
C ALA A 10 15.03 -17.83 0.03
N LEU A 11 14.31 -17.46 -1.03
CA LEU A 11 14.83 -17.51 -2.41
C LEU A 11 15.50 -16.20 -2.87
N ILE A 12 15.39 -15.10 -2.13
CA ILE A 12 15.89 -13.77 -2.54
C ILE A 12 17.36 -13.54 -2.09
N PHE A 13 17.93 -14.39 -1.24
CA PHE A 13 19.27 -14.17 -0.66
C PHE A 13 20.45 -14.84 -1.41
N ALA A 14 20.24 -15.45 -2.57
CA ALA A 14 21.24 -16.29 -3.22
C ALA A 14 21.96 -15.70 -4.45
N VAL A 15 21.83 -14.41 -4.78
CA VAL A 15 22.52 -13.84 -5.96
C VAL A 15 23.26 -12.55 -5.58
N SER A 16 24.34 -12.66 -4.83
CA SER A 16 25.32 -11.57 -4.72
C SER A 16 26.65 -12.08 -4.15
N LEU A 17 27.39 -12.88 -4.93
CA LEU A 17 28.82 -13.09 -4.70
C LEU A 17 29.44 -13.60 -6.00
N CYS A 18 30.02 -12.72 -6.80
CA CYS A 18 31.17 -12.96 -7.66
C CYS A 18 31.53 -11.70 -8.45
N ALA A 19 32.60 -11.04 -8.08
CA ALA A 19 33.70 -10.69 -8.97
C ALA A 19 34.70 -9.77 -8.26
N CYS A 20 35.71 -10.38 -7.68
CA CYS A 20 37.00 -9.72 -7.54
C CYS A 20 37.88 -10.25 -8.67
N ASN A 21 38.52 -9.40 -9.48
CA ASN A 21 39.88 -9.67 -9.94
C ASN A 21 40.63 -8.42 -10.41
N ASN A 22 41.72 -8.25 -9.81
CA ASN A 22 43.02 -7.68 -9.98
C ASN A 22 43.40 -6.99 -11.30
N GLY A 23 44.09 -5.84 -11.16
CA GLY A 23 44.92 -5.22 -12.18
C GLY A 23 45.62 -3.94 -11.66
N LYS A 24 46.90 -4.07 -11.29
CA LYS A 24 47.81 -2.95 -10.95
C LYS A 24 48.09 -2.08 -12.16
N ASN A 25 48.16 -0.73 -12.02
CA ASN A 25 49.37 0.08 -12.21
C ASN A 25 49.09 1.60 -12.08
N GLU A 26 49.92 2.19 -11.24
CA GLU A 26 50.62 3.48 -11.26
C GLU A 26 49.97 4.79 -11.71
N GLN A 27 49.92 5.69 -10.72
CA GLN A 27 50.30 7.12 -10.70
C GLN A 27 49.85 8.04 -11.85
N ASN A 28 48.93 8.94 -11.57
CA ASN A 28 49.22 10.38 -11.63
C ASN A 28 48.23 11.22 -10.81
N LYS A 29 48.79 12.24 -10.19
CA LYS A 29 48.23 13.19 -9.25
C LYS A 29 47.53 14.27 -10.05
N SER A 30 46.26 14.56 -9.75
CA SER A 30 45.64 15.89 -9.88
C SER A 30 44.45 15.97 -8.95
N ASP A 31 44.51 16.90 -8.03
CA ASP A 31 43.43 17.35 -7.17
C ASP A 31 42.31 17.96 -8.04
N ASP A 32 41.13 17.34 -7.99
CA ASP A 32 39.88 18.04 -8.22
C ASP A 32 38.83 17.35 -7.33
N ASN A 33 38.43 18.10 -6.34
CA ASN A 33 37.47 17.75 -5.31
C ASN A 33 36.06 17.97 -5.89
N GLU A 34 35.60 17.09 -6.79
CA GLU A 34 34.19 17.01 -7.14
C GLU A 34 33.46 16.17 -6.10
N LEU A 35 32.64 16.86 -5.29
CA LEU A 35 31.57 16.24 -4.52
C LEU A 35 30.76 15.35 -5.48
N PRO A 36 30.46 14.08 -5.11
CA PRO A 36 29.53 13.30 -5.88
C PRO A 36 28.18 14.04 -5.89
N SER A 37 27.79 14.48 -7.08
CA SER A 37 26.42 14.95 -7.34
C SER A 37 25.47 13.84 -6.88
N ASN A 38 24.56 14.22 -5.99
CA ASN A 38 23.42 13.42 -5.59
C ASN A 38 22.67 13.04 -6.88
N GLU A 39 22.93 11.87 -7.43
CA GLU A 39 22.02 11.24 -8.37
C GLU A 39 20.75 10.98 -7.59
N SER A 40 19.77 11.86 -7.80
CA SER A 40 18.39 11.62 -7.41
C SER A 40 18.00 10.29 -8.05
N ALA A 41 17.92 9.22 -7.26
CA ALA A 41 17.41 7.95 -7.73
C ALA A 41 16.05 8.23 -8.39
N SER A 42 15.92 7.92 -9.68
CA SER A 42 14.67 8.03 -10.40
C SER A 42 13.63 7.22 -9.63
N LYS A 43 12.51 7.86 -9.25
CA LYS A 43 11.39 7.15 -8.64
C LYS A 43 10.95 5.99 -9.53
N ALA A 44 10.66 4.85 -8.92
CA ALA A 44 10.20 3.66 -9.65
C ALA A 44 8.71 3.71 -10.03
N PHE A 45 8.03 4.82 -9.74
CA PHE A 45 6.62 5.07 -10.07
C PHE A 45 6.43 6.50 -10.63
N PRO A 46 5.35 6.77 -11.40
CA PRO A 46 5.06 8.09 -11.97
C PRO A 46 4.93 9.18 -10.90
N ASP A 47 5.38 10.40 -11.21
CA ASP A 47 5.35 11.53 -10.28
C ASP A 47 3.94 11.94 -9.84
N ASP A 48 2.94 11.70 -10.70
CA ASP A 48 1.52 11.99 -10.43
C ASP A 48 0.77 10.81 -9.79
N PHE A 49 1.50 9.73 -9.45
CA PHE A 49 0.87 8.60 -8.75
C PHE A 49 0.44 8.99 -7.35
N SER A 50 -0.84 8.78 -7.08
CA SER A 50 -1.42 8.83 -5.74
C SER A 50 -2.56 7.82 -5.60
N PHE A 51 -2.90 7.47 -4.37
CA PHE A 51 -4.02 6.60 -4.09
C PHE A 51 -4.77 7.05 -2.84
N ALA A 52 -6.03 6.64 -2.74
CA ALA A 52 -6.79 6.72 -1.52
C ALA A 52 -7.49 5.39 -1.27
N LEU A 53 -7.53 4.97 0.01
CA LEU A 53 -8.20 3.75 0.44
C LEU A 53 -9.13 4.06 1.60
N THR A 54 -10.33 3.46 1.57
CA THR A 54 -11.28 3.40 2.68
C THR A 54 -11.46 1.94 3.03
N TRP A 55 -11.45 1.60 4.33
CA TRP A 55 -11.56 0.22 4.82
C TRP A 55 -12.28 0.13 6.16
N ASN A 56 -12.31 -1.06 6.74
CA ASN A 56 -13.01 -1.41 7.96
C ASN A 56 -14.55 -1.37 7.83
N VAL A 57 -15.18 -1.75 8.93
CA VAL A 57 -16.63 -1.85 9.04
C VAL A 57 -17.27 -0.53 8.62
N TYR A 58 -18.17 -0.59 7.63
CA TYR A 58 -18.84 0.56 7.03
C TYR A 58 -17.91 1.63 6.42
N GLY A 59 -16.61 1.33 6.27
CA GLY A 59 -15.65 2.28 5.70
C GLY A 59 -15.28 3.42 6.66
N ILE A 60 -15.12 3.11 7.92
CA ILE A 60 -14.82 4.12 8.95
C ILE A 60 -13.37 4.61 8.94
N SER A 61 -12.45 3.81 8.41
CA SER A 61 -11.03 4.16 8.28
C SER A 61 -10.71 4.63 6.86
N SER A 62 -9.77 5.55 6.73
CA SER A 62 -9.36 6.03 5.41
C SER A 62 -7.97 6.64 5.38
N TYR A 63 -7.35 6.58 4.20
CA TYR A 63 -6.09 7.25 3.90
C TYR A 63 -6.14 7.86 2.49
N ASP A 64 -5.51 9.03 2.33
CA ASP A 64 -5.29 9.68 1.04
C ASP A 64 -3.81 10.08 0.93
N SER A 65 -3.07 9.45 0.02
CA SER A 65 -1.64 9.67 -0.15
C SER A 65 -1.29 11.06 -0.72
N GLU A 66 -2.23 11.71 -1.41
CA GLU A 66 -2.01 13.06 -1.97
C GLU A 66 -1.92 14.10 -0.85
N THR A 67 -2.80 13.99 0.14
CA THR A 67 -2.84 14.88 1.30
C THR A 67 -2.04 14.37 2.48
N GLY A 68 -1.82 13.07 2.56
CA GLY A 68 -1.28 12.36 3.72
C GLY A 68 -2.30 12.20 4.84
N LYS A 69 -3.57 12.55 4.65
CA LYS A 69 -4.60 12.45 5.69
C LYS A 69 -4.88 10.98 6.01
N LEU A 70 -4.73 10.61 7.27
CA LEU A 70 -4.99 9.27 7.81
C LEU A 70 -6.04 9.36 8.91
N VAL A 71 -7.14 8.64 8.74
CA VAL A 71 -8.26 8.59 9.68
C VAL A 71 -8.40 7.16 10.19
N LYS A 72 -8.27 6.96 11.50
CA LYS A 72 -8.43 5.65 12.15
C LYS A 72 -9.91 5.27 12.28
N THR A 73 -10.76 6.25 12.61
CA THR A 73 -12.21 6.08 12.59
C THR A 73 -12.93 7.41 12.36
N SER A 74 -14.00 7.36 11.57
CA SER A 74 -14.95 8.45 11.39
C SER A 74 -16.23 8.26 12.20
N ASP A 75 -16.41 7.09 12.84
CA ASP A 75 -17.59 6.72 13.63
C ASP A 75 -17.42 7.10 15.10
N THR A 76 -17.31 8.41 15.35
CA THR A 76 -17.12 8.97 16.69
C THR A 76 -17.66 10.40 16.74
N ALA A 77 -17.93 10.90 17.96
CA ALA A 77 -18.39 12.28 18.15
C ALA A 77 -17.35 13.32 17.74
N ASN A 78 -16.05 12.97 17.84
CA ASN A 78 -14.92 13.83 17.49
C ASN A 78 -13.94 13.09 16.57
N PRO A 79 -14.23 12.93 15.28
CA PRO A 79 -13.36 12.22 14.33
C PRO A 79 -11.93 12.82 14.24
N GLU A 80 -11.78 14.10 14.55
CA GLU A 80 -10.48 14.79 14.52
C GLU A 80 -9.50 14.23 15.56
N ASP A 81 -9.97 13.67 16.67
CA ASP A 81 -9.14 13.03 17.70
C ASP A 81 -8.52 11.73 17.17
N TYR A 82 -9.07 11.16 16.09
CA TYR A 82 -8.63 9.93 15.42
C TYR A 82 -8.06 10.20 14.02
N THR A 83 -7.66 11.45 13.77
CA THR A 83 -7.11 11.89 12.49
C THR A 83 -5.70 12.38 12.67
N THR A 84 -4.82 11.96 11.76
CA THR A 84 -3.44 12.42 11.69
C THR A 84 -3.00 12.59 10.23
N TYR A 85 -1.74 12.98 10.03
CA TYR A 85 -1.13 13.07 8.70
C TYR A 85 0.12 12.20 8.67
N CYS A 86 0.12 11.26 7.75
CA CYS A 86 1.22 10.32 7.48
C CYS A 86 1.65 10.46 6.02
N ARG A 87 2.95 10.59 5.77
CA ARG A 87 3.50 10.50 4.43
C ARG A 87 4.31 9.22 4.30
N LEU A 88 3.85 8.35 3.43
CA LEU A 88 4.56 7.12 3.10
C LEU A 88 5.92 7.46 2.47
N SER A 89 6.92 6.63 2.74
CA SER A 89 8.21 6.72 2.07
C SER A 89 8.10 6.39 0.58
N ASP A 90 9.10 6.81 -0.22
CA ASP A 90 9.13 6.44 -1.64
C ASP A 90 9.14 4.92 -1.85
N LYS A 91 9.74 4.16 -0.94
CA LYS A 91 9.75 2.70 -0.96
C LYS A 91 8.34 2.11 -0.72
N ASP A 92 7.59 2.67 0.23
CA ASP A 92 6.23 2.22 0.53
C ASP A 92 5.26 2.62 -0.60
N MET A 93 5.45 3.81 -1.17
CA MET A 93 4.70 4.25 -2.37
C MET A 93 4.99 3.34 -3.58
N GLU A 94 6.25 2.95 -3.80
CA GLU A 94 6.62 1.98 -4.84
C GLU A 94 5.97 0.62 -4.60
N TYR A 95 5.96 0.15 -3.35
CA TYR A 95 5.29 -1.09 -2.98
C TYR A 95 3.80 -1.06 -3.33
N VAL A 96 3.09 0.00 -2.92
CA VAL A 96 1.66 0.18 -3.24
C VAL A 96 1.44 0.30 -4.74
N TYR A 97 2.29 1.05 -5.46
CA TYR A 97 2.21 1.16 -6.91
C TYR A 97 2.30 -0.20 -7.60
N ASN A 98 3.24 -1.04 -7.18
CA ASN A 98 3.41 -2.39 -7.73
C ASN A 98 2.20 -3.30 -7.45
N LEU A 99 1.57 -3.21 -6.28
CA LEU A 99 0.32 -3.91 -5.97
C LEU A 99 -0.81 -3.47 -6.91
N ILE A 100 -0.96 -2.17 -7.13
CA ILE A 100 -1.99 -1.59 -8.00
C ILE A 100 -1.77 -1.96 -9.48
N VAL A 101 -0.52 -2.00 -9.94
CA VAL A 101 -0.18 -2.46 -11.29
C VAL A 101 -0.52 -3.95 -11.44
N ALA A 102 -0.17 -4.79 -10.46
CA ALA A 102 -0.48 -6.22 -10.48
C ALA A 102 -1.99 -6.49 -10.44
N LEU A 103 -2.76 -5.62 -9.76
CA LEU A 103 -4.22 -5.69 -9.71
C LEU A 103 -4.87 -5.44 -11.08
N ASP A 104 -4.22 -4.70 -11.99
CA ASP A 104 -4.83 -4.22 -13.24
C ASP A 104 -6.14 -3.45 -12.96
N VAL A 105 -6.03 -2.39 -12.15
CA VAL A 105 -7.15 -1.63 -11.59
C VAL A 105 -8.19 -1.17 -12.61
N TYR A 106 -7.77 -0.90 -13.85
CA TYR A 106 -8.66 -0.46 -14.94
C TYR A 106 -9.55 -1.58 -15.49
N SER A 107 -9.22 -2.85 -15.21
CA SER A 107 -10.04 -4.00 -15.61
C SER A 107 -11.29 -4.21 -14.72
N TYR A 108 -11.38 -3.48 -13.59
CA TYR A 108 -12.51 -3.60 -12.65
C TYR A 108 -13.62 -2.61 -12.97
N PRO A 109 -14.90 -2.97 -12.71
CA PRO A 109 -16.00 -2.01 -12.74
C PRO A 109 -15.89 -1.01 -11.56
N ASP A 110 -16.56 0.14 -11.66
CA ASP A 110 -16.54 1.16 -10.59
C ASP A 110 -17.27 0.70 -9.32
N VAL A 111 -18.27 -0.17 -9.47
CA VAL A 111 -18.91 -0.89 -8.37
C VAL A 111 -18.62 -2.36 -8.59
N TYR A 112 -17.96 -2.97 -7.62
CA TYR A 112 -17.50 -4.35 -7.70
C TYR A 112 -17.95 -5.13 -6.47
N ASP A 113 -18.51 -6.30 -6.67
CA ASP A 113 -18.94 -7.20 -5.59
C ASP A 113 -18.10 -8.49 -5.64
N PRO A 114 -16.98 -8.54 -4.90
CA PRO A 114 -16.10 -9.71 -4.90
C PRO A 114 -16.67 -10.90 -4.12
N GLN A 115 -17.73 -10.71 -3.34
CA GLN A 115 -18.38 -11.74 -2.53
C GLN A 115 -19.90 -11.68 -2.67
N ASP A 116 -20.54 -12.80 -2.95
CA ASP A 116 -22.00 -12.85 -2.99
C ASP A 116 -22.61 -12.74 -1.60
N GLY A 117 -23.71 -12.01 -1.50
CA GLY A 117 -24.54 -11.94 -0.31
C GLY A 117 -24.49 -10.58 0.40
N PHE A 118 -25.38 -10.44 1.38
CA PHE A 118 -25.49 -9.25 2.21
C PHE A 118 -25.11 -9.61 3.63
N PHE A 119 -24.13 -8.91 4.17
CA PHE A 119 -23.60 -9.13 5.53
C PHE A 119 -23.77 -7.86 6.35
N VAL A 120 -24.02 -8.01 7.65
CA VAL A 120 -24.10 -6.91 8.61
C VAL A 120 -23.60 -7.42 9.97
N PRO A 121 -22.57 -6.79 10.56
CA PRO A 121 -21.76 -5.72 10.02
C PRO A 121 -20.91 -6.19 8.82
N CYS A 122 -20.50 -5.27 7.97
CA CYS A 122 -19.67 -5.59 6.81
C CYS A 122 -18.59 -4.54 6.60
N ASP A 123 -17.47 -4.97 6.03
CA ASP A 123 -16.42 -4.06 5.60
C ASP A 123 -16.77 -3.41 4.27
N ARG A 124 -16.21 -2.24 4.07
CA ARG A 124 -16.28 -1.50 2.83
C ARG A 124 -14.87 -1.18 2.37
N LEU A 125 -14.56 -1.54 1.12
CA LEU A 125 -13.30 -1.22 0.48
C LEU A 125 -13.55 -0.24 -0.68
N ILE A 126 -12.97 0.95 -0.60
CA ILE A 126 -13.01 1.92 -1.70
C ILE A 126 -11.58 2.28 -2.05
N LEU A 127 -11.11 1.79 -3.19
CA LEU A 127 -9.78 2.11 -3.72
C LEU A 127 -9.89 3.13 -4.84
N THR A 128 -9.26 4.29 -4.67
CA THR A 128 -9.10 5.30 -5.72
C THR A 128 -7.63 5.39 -6.10
N VAL A 129 -7.33 5.32 -7.39
CA VAL A 129 -5.99 5.43 -7.96
C VAL A 129 -5.96 6.61 -8.91
N ARG A 130 -4.90 7.42 -8.82
CA ARG A 130 -4.59 8.53 -9.73
C ARG A 130 -3.21 8.29 -10.30
N VAL A 131 -3.12 8.18 -11.62
CA VAL A 131 -1.84 7.98 -12.32
C VAL A 131 -1.97 8.39 -13.79
N ASN A 132 -0.93 9.03 -14.34
CA ASN A 132 -0.88 9.51 -15.73
C ASN A 132 -2.08 10.41 -16.12
N GLY A 133 -2.57 11.20 -15.16
CA GLY A 133 -3.73 12.09 -15.35
C GLY A 133 -5.08 11.37 -15.35
N GLU A 134 -5.13 10.07 -15.15
CA GLU A 134 -6.36 9.26 -15.05
C GLU A 134 -6.72 8.99 -13.58
N ILE A 135 -8.03 8.87 -13.33
CA ILE A 135 -8.55 8.53 -12.01
C ILE A 135 -9.46 7.31 -12.16
N LYS A 136 -9.19 6.28 -11.35
CA LYS A 136 -10.04 5.10 -11.24
C LYS A 136 -10.46 4.89 -9.81
N THR A 137 -11.76 4.67 -9.58
CA THR A 137 -12.30 4.29 -8.27
C THR A 137 -13.03 2.96 -8.40
N ILE A 138 -12.73 2.04 -7.48
CA ILE A 138 -13.43 0.76 -7.32
C ILE A 138 -14.08 0.77 -5.93
N LYS A 139 -15.39 0.54 -5.87
CA LYS A 139 -16.15 0.46 -4.62
C LYS A 139 -16.65 -0.96 -4.44
N ALA A 140 -16.22 -1.60 -3.35
CA ALA A 140 -16.73 -2.89 -2.91
C ALA A 140 -17.40 -2.74 -1.54
N GLU A 141 -18.65 -3.14 -1.45
CA GLU A 141 -19.42 -3.13 -0.21
C GLU A 141 -19.76 -4.55 0.20
N HIS A 142 -20.13 -4.75 1.46
CA HIS A 142 -20.52 -6.05 2.02
C HIS A 142 -19.39 -7.10 2.02
N ILE A 143 -18.14 -6.66 2.26
CA ILE A 143 -17.01 -7.55 2.44
C ILE A 143 -17.09 -8.21 3.82
N SER A 144 -16.73 -9.48 3.90
CA SER A 144 -16.72 -10.29 5.12
C SER A 144 -15.48 -11.17 5.17
N ASP A 145 -14.75 -11.10 6.28
CA ASP A 145 -13.58 -11.95 6.54
C ASP A 145 -13.91 -13.45 6.64
N PHE A 146 -15.21 -13.76 6.85
CA PHE A 146 -15.67 -15.13 7.03
C PHE A 146 -16.03 -15.82 5.70
N LYS A 147 -15.95 -15.12 4.59
CA LYS A 147 -16.34 -15.66 3.30
C LYS A 147 -15.25 -15.48 2.26
N PRO A 148 -14.94 -16.52 1.46
CA PRO A 148 -14.01 -16.37 0.34
C PRO A 148 -14.63 -15.47 -0.76
N ALA A 149 -13.77 -14.86 -1.56
CA ALA A 149 -14.20 -14.19 -2.78
C ALA A 149 -14.81 -15.19 -3.78
N ASN A 150 -15.64 -14.67 -4.69
CA ASN A 150 -16.33 -15.47 -5.71
C ASN A 150 -15.36 -16.07 -6.73
N ASP A 151 -14.25 -15.41 -6.99
CA ASP A 151 -13.22 -15.80 -7.94
C ASP A 151 -11.84 -15.24 -7.55
N GLU A 152 -10.83 -15.62 -8.33
CA GLU A 152 -9.44 -15.16 -8.12
C GLU A 152 -9.30 -13.65 -8.27
N LYS A 153 -10.08 -13.02 -9.13
CA LYS A 153 -10.08 -11.57 -9.33
C LYS A 153 -10.61 -10.84 -8.09
N GLY A 154 -11.69 -11.35 -7.49
CA GLY A 154 -12.23 -10.84 -6.24
C GLY A 154 -11.25 -10.99 -5.09
N GLN A 155 -10.60 -12.15 -4.97
CA GLN A 155 -9.60 -12.39 -3.95
C GLN A 155 -8.40 -11.46 -4.11
N LEU A 156 -7.91 -11.26 -5.34
CA LEU A 156 -6.80 -10.35 -5.62
C LEU A 156 -7.12 -8.90 -5.22
N PHE A 157 -8.37 -8.45 -5.46
CA PHE A 157 -8.80 -7.11 -5.04
C PHE A 157 -8.79 -6.95 -3.51
N ILE A 158 -9.36 -7.92 -2.79
CA ILE A 158 -9.38 -7.93 -1.33
C ILE A 158 -7.94 -7.95 -0.80
N ASP A 159 -7.12 -8.92 -1.22
CA ASP A 159 -5.72 -9.06 -0.77
C ASP A 159 -4.90 -7.80 -1.05
N THR A 160 -5.15 -7.11 -2.16
CA THR A 160 -4.48 -5.85 -2.50
C THR A 160 -4.86 -4.74 -1.52
N CYS A 161 -6.15 -4.57 -1.24
CA CYS A 161 -6.60 -3.57 -0.27
C CYS A 161 -6.08 -3.90 1.14
N GLU A 162 -6.10 -5.18 1.55
CA GLU A 162 -5.56 -5.66 2.82
C GLU A 162 -4.06 -5.33 2.95
N ALA A 163 -3.25 -5.63 1.93
CA ALA A 163 -1.83 -5.33 1.95
C ALA A 163 -1.54 -3.83 2.08
N ILE A 164 -2.41 -2.97 1.52
CA ILE A 164 -2.28 -1.51 1.64
C ILE A 164 -2.66 -1.04 3.05
N TYR A 165 -3.79 -1.48 3.61
CA TYR A 165 -4.16 -1.01 4.94
C TYR A 165 -3.28 -1.62 6.04
N ASP A 166 -2.79 -2.84 5.90
CA ASP A 166 -1.80 -3.44 6.81
C ASP A 166 -0.53 -2.58 6.87
N LEU A 167 -0.04 -2.09 5.72
CA LEU A 167 1.08 -1.16 5.67
C LEU A 167 0.79 0.13 6.45
N LEU A 168 -0.42 0.70 6.28
CA LEU A 168 -0.84 1.95 6.93
C LEU A 168 -0.98 1.77 8.45
N GLU A 169 -1.53 0.64 8.90
CA GLU A 169 -1.74 0.32 10.31
C GLU A 169 -0.44 0.04 11.07
N LEU A 170 0.64 -0.26 10.35
CA LEU A 170 1.99 -0.40 10.92
C LEU A 170 2.76 0.93 11.03
N THR A 171 2.20 2.05 10.55
CA THR A 171 2.85 3.35 10.68
C THR A 171 2.86 3.85 12.12
N GLU A 172 3.89 4.62 12.49
CA GLU A 172 3.99 5.23 13.82
C GLU A 172 2.80 6.18 14.07
N GLU A 173 2.35 6.87 13.05
CA GLU A 173 1.22 7.80 13.09
C GLU A 173 -0.10 7.09 13.41
N TRP A 174 -0.35 5.91 12.80
CA TRP A 174 -1.54 5.11 13.12
C TRP A 174 -1.49 4.59 14.55
N MET A 175 -0.34 4.05 14.96
CA MET A 175 -0.15 3.50 16.29
C MET A 175 -0.22 4.57 17.40
N ALA A 176 0.07 5.82 17.09
CA ALA A 176 -0.04 6.93 18.03
C ALA A 176 -1.48 7.43 18.23
N LEU A 177 -2.41 7.10 17.33
CA LEU A 177 -3.81 7.45 17.49
C LEU A 177 -4.47 6.65 18.62
N PRO A 178 -5.46 7.21 19.32
CA PRO A 178 -6.17 6.52 20.38
C PRO A 178 -6.76 5.18 19.92
N ASP A 179 -6.87 4.23 20.85
CA ASP A 179 -7.63 3.02 20.60
C ASP A 179 -9.12 3.35 20.49
N TYR A 180 -9.75 2.67 19.54
CA TYR A 180 -11.15 2.84 19.26
C TYR A 180 -11.89 1.52 19.53
N PRO A 181 -12.83 1.49 20.49
CA PRO A 181 -13.65 0.30 20.71
C PRO A 181 -14.64 0.16 19.56
N THR A 182 -14.47 -0.87 18.74
CA THR A 182 -15.49 -1.21 17.74
C THR A 182 -16.78 -1.62 18.43
N LEU A 183 -17.89 -0.99 18.06
CA LEU A 183 -19.21 -1.34 18.61
C LEU A 183 -19.75 -2.67 18.02
N TYR A 184 -18.96 -3.36 17.22
CA TYR A 184 -19.39 -4.48 16.38
C TYR A 184 -18.56 -5.77 16.58
N GLU A 185 -17.89 -5.88 17.73
CA GLU A 185 -17.28 -7.15 18.17
C GLU A 185 -18.31 -8.12 18.75
#